data_da977502a4f734909eaff3c0a2d934c5
#
_entry.id   da977502a4f734909eaff3c0a2d934c5
#
_cell.length_a   1.000
_cell.length_b   1.000
_cell.length_c   1.000
_cell.angle_alpha   90.00
_cell.angle_beta   90.00
_cell.angle_gamma   90.00
#
_symmetry.space_group_name_H-M   'P 1'
#
loop_
_entity.id
_entity.type
_entity.pdbx_description
1 polymer ?
#
loop_
_entity_poly.entity_id
_entity_poly.type
_entity_poly.pdbx_seq_one_letter_code
_entity_poly.pdbx_strand_id
1 'polypeptide(L)'
;MVAVLPKGHRLAKKEMVSLKDLATESFILLDEGEYSVPEQAFQRRGLHPRIEYKVYDDYSILAMIRQGLGVSILYRRVLEGFGADLVIRPVKEQMERPVALVFRNWDTMPYAARKFASYVQMKVEVGDQRVF
;
A
#
# COMPACT_ATOMS: atom_id res chain seq x y z
N MET A 1 0.30 5.00 -0.79
CA MET A 1 1.24 3.87 -0.69
C MET A 1 2.68 4.39 -0.66
N VAL A 2 3.65 3.58 -0.26
CA VAL A 2 5.07 3.93 -0.16
C VAL A 2 5.96 2.80 -0.67
N ALA A 3 7.13 3.14 -1.21
CA ALA A 3 8.14 2.15 -1.56
C ALA A 3 8.90 1.72 -0.30
N VAL A 4 9.17 0.43 -0.20
CA VAL A 4 9.92 -0.19 0.88
C VAL A 4 11.17 -0.85 0.29
N LEU A 5 12.31 -0.47 0.82
CA LEU A 5 13.62 -0.81 0.29
C LEU A 5 14.50 -1.39 1.41
N PRO A 6 15.43 -2.30 1.11
CA PRO A 6 16.42 -2.73 2.09
C PRO A 6 17.41 -1.59 2.41
N LYS A 7 18.03 -1.65 3.58
CA LYS A 7 19.13 -0.74 3.93
C LYS A 7 20.26 -0.87 2.89
N GLY A 8 20.82 0.28 2.49
CA GLY A 8 21.92 0.31 1.50
C GLY A 8 21.48 0.21 0.04
N HIS A 9 20.19 0.05 -0.24
CA HIS A 9 19.70 0.02 -1.62
C HIS A 9 20.00 1.32 -2.37
N ARG A 10 20.35 1.25 -3.67
CA ARG A 10 20.68 2.45 -4.45
C ARG A 10 19.60 3.52 -4.47
N LEU A 11 18.32 3.12 -4.50
CA LEU A 11 17.17 4.02 -4.47
C LEU A 11 16.94 4.65 -3.09
N ALA A 12 17.54 4.13 -2.03
CA ALA A 12 17.44 4.68 -0.68
C ALA A 12 18.05 6.08 -0.56
N LYS A 13 18.94 6.45 -1.48
CA LYS A 13 19.58 7.78 -1.56
C LYS A 13 18.64 8.86 -2.12
N LYS A 14 17.55 8.46 -2.78
CA LYS A 14 16.54 9.38 -3.30
C LYS A 14 15.58 9.80 -2.19
N GLU A 15 15.14 11.05 -2.20
CA GLU A 15 14.06 11.51 -1.32
C GLU A 15 12.70 10.90 -1.70
N MET A 16 12.50 10.68 -3.00
CA MET A 16 11.29 10.13 -3.59
C MET A 16 11.66 9.19 -4.74
N VAL A 17 10.94 8.10 -4.91
CA VAL A 17 11.14 7.14 -6.01
C VAL A 17 9.96 7.15 -6.97
N SER A 18 10.22 6.86 -8.25
CA SER A 18 9.17 6.72 -9.26
C SER A 18 8.87 5.25 -9.55
N LEU A 19 7.70 4.96 -10.12
CA LEU A 19 7.39 3.63 -10.63
C LEU A 19 8.40 3.16 -11.68
N LYS A 20 8.95 4.09 -12.48
CA LYS A 20 10.00 3.79 -13.45
C LYS A 20 11.28 3.30 -12.76
N ASP A 21 11.66 3.90 -11.64
CA ASP A 21 12.81 3.45 -10.85
C ASP A 21 12.59 2.03 -10.31
N LEU A 22 11.38 1.77 -9.77
CA LEU A 22 11.04 0.48 -9.16
C LEU A 22 10.86 -0.63 -10.19
N ALA A 23 10.41 -0.31 -11.40
CA ALA A 23 10.23 -1.30 -12.46
C ALA A 23 11.51 -2.00 -12.88
N THR A 24 12.67 -1.39 -12.64
CA THR A 24 13.99 -1.96 -12.98
C THR A 24 14.59 -2.83 -11.88
N GLU A 25 13.96 -2.84 -10.70
CA GLU A 25 14.41 -3.61 -9.54
C GLU A 25 13.74 -5.00 -9.48
N SER A 26 14.33 -5.89 -8.70
CA SER A 26 13.66 -7.12 -8.28
C SER A 26 12.45 -6.73 -7.43
N PHE A 27 11.25 -6.97 -7.94
CA PHE A 27 10.02 -6.50 -7.31
C PHE A 27 9.27 -7.64 -6.62
N ILE A 28 8.90 -7.41 -5.37
CA ILE A 28 8.05 -8.30 -4.59
C ILE A 28 6.65 -7.70 -4.58
N LEU A 29 5.71 -8.36 -5.26
CA LEU A 29 4.34 -7.91 -5.38
C LEU A 29 3.50 -8.47 -4.23
N LEU A 30 2.76 -7.61 -3.53
CA LEU A 30 1.66 -8.04 -2.67
C LEU A 30 0.51 -8.53 -3.57
N ASP A 31 0.20 -9.81 -3.45
CA ASP A 31 -0.89 -10.43 -4.19
C ASP A 31 -2.21 -10.23 -3.41
N GLU A 32 -2.99 -9.27 -3.85
CA GLU A 32 -4.31 -8.95 -3.31
C GLU A 32 -5.45 -9.58 -4.14
N GLY A 33 -5.15 -10.58 -4.98
CA GLY A 33 -6.08 -11.20 -5.90
C GLY A 33 -6.23 -10.42 -7.21
N GLU A 34 -7.46 -10.28 -7.69
CA GLU A 34 -7.72 -9.68 -9.02
C GLU A 34 -7.42 -8.16 -9.08
N TYR A 35 -7.29 -7.50 -7.95
CA TYR A 35 -7.10 -6.06 -7.89
C TYR A 35 -5.84 -5.68 -7.09
N SER A 36 -4.75 -5.44 -7.78
CA SER A 36 -3.52 -4.89 -7.20
C SER A 36 -3.33 -3.43 -7.61
N VAL A 37 -3.31 -2.54 -6.63
CA VAL A 37 -3.11 -1.09 -6.88
C VAL A 37 -1.75 -0.80 -7.51
N PRO A 38 -0.62 -1.37 -7.02
CA PRO A 38 0.68 -1.18 -7.65
C PRO A 38 0.72 -1.72 -9.08
N GLU A 39 0.18 -2.91 -9.33
CA GLU A 39 0.20 -3.52 -10.66
C GLU A 39 -0.56 -2.66 -11.68
N GLN A 40 -1.75 -2.18 -11.31
CA GLN A 40 -2.49 -1.26 -12.17
C GLN A 40 -1.76 0.07 -12.39
N ALA A 41 -1.06 0.59 -11.38
CA ALA A 41 -0.30 1.82 -11.51
C ALA A 41 0.86 1.67 -12.50
N PHE A 42 1.54 0.53 -12.54
CA PHE A 42 2.53 0.19 -13.56
C PHE A 42 1.90 0.08 -14.94
N GLN A 43 0.81 -0.68 -15.08
CA GLN A 43 0.11 -0.90 -16.35
C GLN A 43 -0.37 0.41 -16.99
N ARG A 44 -0.99 1.31 -16.21
CA ARG A 44 -1.46 2.62 -16.69
C ARG A 44 -0.35 3.49 -17.27
N ARG A 45 0.92 3.20 -16.96
CA ARG A 45 2.10 3.92 -17.47
C ARG A 45 2.89 3.12 -18.49
N GLY A 46 2.38 1.96 -18.92
CA GLY A 46 3.09 1.08 -19.83
C GLY A 46 4.40 0.54 -19.26
N LEU A 47 4.51 0.45 -17.93
CA LEU A 47 5.67 -0.08 -17.24
C LEU A 47 5.46 -1.55 -16.91
N HIS A 48 6.51 -2.34 -17.06
CA HIS A 48 6.53 -3.78 -16.78
C HIS A 48 7.54 -4.06 -15.68
N PRO A 49 7.11 -4.08 -14.40
CA PRO A 49 8.02 -4.36 -13.30
C PRO A 49 8.52 -5.80 -13.37
N ARG A 50 9.78 -6.00 -12.94
CA ARG A 50 10.37 -7.33 -12.82
C ARG A 50 9.87 -8.00 -11.54
N ILE A 51 8.66 -8.60 -11.59
CA ILE A 51 8.06 -9.30 -10.46
C ILE A 51 8.76 -10.65 -10.29
N GLU A 52 9.62 -10.74 -9.27
CA GLU A 52 10.32 -11.99 -8.91
C GLU A 52 9.49 -12.85 -7.97
N TYR A 53 8.69 -12.21 -7.12
CA TYR A 53 7.88 -12.89 -6.10
C TYR A 53 6.49 -12.28 -6.03
N LYS A 54 5.48 -13.15 -5.87
CA LYS A 54 4.11 -12.78 -5.49
C LYS A 54 3.83 -13.34 -4.10
N VAL A 55 3.45 -12.51 -3.15
CA VAL A 55 3.32 -12.87 -1.75
C VAL A 55 2.00 -12.32 -1.20
N TYR A 56 1.29 -13.11 -0.41
CA TYR A 56 -0.06 -12.80 0.06
C TYR A 56 -0.12 -11.98 1.36
N ASP A 57 1.02 -11.78 2.04
CA ASP A 57 1.04 -11.03 3.29
C ASP A 57 2.22 -10.06 3.38
N ASP A 58 1.95 -8.91 3.99
CA ASP A 58 2.90 -7.82 4.13
C ASP A 58 4.12 -8.19 4.98
N TYR A 59 3.96 -8.99 6.02
CA TYR A 59 5.05 -9.33 6.95
C TYR A 59 6.10 -10.21 6.27
N SER A 60 5.68 -11.15 5.45
CA SER A 60 6.58 -11.97 4.62
C SER A 60 7.35 -11.08 3.64
N ILE A 61 6.66 -10.12 3.01
CA ILE A 61 7.33 -9.13 2.12
C ILE A 61 8.38 -8.35 2.89
N LEU A 62 8.06 -7.83 4.08
CA LEU A 62 9.03 -7.10 4.89
C LEU A 62 10.25 -7.95 5.27
N ALA A 63 10.03 -9.23 5.61
CA ALA A 63 11.11 -10.16 5.90
C ALA A 63 12.01 -10.40 4.66
N MET A 64 11.42 -10.58 3.49
CA MET A 64 12.15 -10.75 2.22
C MET A 64 12.96 -9.51 1.85
N ILE A 65 12.39 -8.29 2.03
CA ILE A 65 13.11 -7.05 1.79
C ILE A 65 14.31 -6.91 2.73
N ARG A 66 14.17 -7.28 4.02
CA ARG A 66 15.29 -7.30 4.98
C ARG A 66 16.44 -8.17 4.53
N GLN A 67 16.14 -9.26 3.86
CA GLN A 67 17.15 -10.16 3.29
C GLN A 67 17.70 -9.69 1.93
N GLY A 68 17.26 -8.53 1.44
CA GLY A 68 17.73 -7.97 0.18
C GLY A 68 17.20 -8.68 -1.07
N LEU A 69 16.10 -9.43 -0.96
CA LEU A 69 15.54 -10.19 -2.10
C LEU A 69 14.83 -9.28 -3.11
N GLY A 70 14.52 -8.05 -2.73
CA GLY A 70 13.89 -7.09 -3.64
C GLY A 70 13.33 -5.87 -2.93
N VAL A 71 12.49 -5.14 -3.66
CA VAL A 71 11.78 -3.95 -3.20
C VAL A 71 10.27 -4.16 -3.36
N SER A 72 9.46 -3.39 -2.65
CA SER A 72 7.99 -3.47 -2.78
C SER A 72 7.34 -2.10 -2.65
N ILE A 73 6.05 -2.05 -2.94
CA ILE A 73 5.15 -0.92 -2.65
C ILE A 73 4.07 -1.44 -1.70
N LEU A 74 4.01 -0.88 -0.50
CA LEU A 74 3.07 -1.28 0.55
C LEU A 74 2.26 -0.09 1.06
N TYR A 75 1.19 -0.38 1.77
CA TYR A 75 0.43 0.64 2.47
C TYR A 75 1.22 1.17 3.67
N ARG A 76 1.34 2.49 3.81
CA ARG A 76 2.12 3.12 4.90
C ARG A 76 1.73 2.61 6.28
N ARG A 77 0.45 2.35 6.51
CA ARG A 77 -0.05 1.87 7.81
C ARG A 77 0.50 0.51 8.24
N VAL A 78 0.75 -0.38 7.28
CA VAL A 78 1.34 -1.69 7.57
C VAL A 78 2.74 -1.58 8.18
N LEU A 79 3.42 -0.46 7.90
CA LEU A 79 4.80 -0.23 8.34
C LEU A 79 4.90 0.34 9.75
N GLU A 80 3.79 0.72 10.38
CA GLU A 80 3.78 1.23 11.74
C GLU A 80 4.26 0.15 12.71
N GLY A 81 5.42 0.39 13.36
CA GLY A 81 6.07 -0.56 14.27
C GLY A 81 7.00 -1.61 13.63
N PHE A 82 7.05 -1.70 12.30
CA PHE A 82 7.84 -2.75 11.60
C PHE A 82 8.94 -2.24 10.69
N GLY A 83 9.03 -0.91 10.49
CA GLY A 83 9.90 -0.31 9.48
C GLY A 83 11.29 0.15 9.96
N ALA A 84 11.66 -0.06 11.22
CA ALA A 84 12.86 0.53 11.82
C ALA A 84 14.19 0.16 11.14
N ASP A 85 14.24 -0.96 10.46
CA ASP A 85 15.42 -1.50 9.76
C ASP A 85 15.28 -1.51 8.23
N LEU A 86 14.25 -0.87 7.70
CA LEU A 86 13.97 -0.70 6.28
C LEU A 86 14.02 0.77 5.88
N VAL A 87 14.17 1.04 4.60
CA VAL A 87 14.10 2.40 4.06
C VAL A 87 12.76 2.59 3.37
N ILE A 88 12.00 3.58 3.86
CA ILE A 88 10.69 3.94 3.33
C ILE A 88 10.82 5.21 2.51
N ARG A 89 10.32 5.21 1.27
CA ARG A 89 10.32 6.38 0.39
C ARG A 89 8.93 6.64 -0.18
N PRO A 90 8.53 7.91 -0.27
CA PRO A 90 7.35 8.28 -1.03
C PRO A 90 7.50 7.82 -2.49
N VAL A 91 6.40 7.38 -3.08
CA VAL A 91 6.32 7.11 -4.52
C VAL A 91 5.75 8.36 -5.20
N LYS A 92 6.39 8.79 -6.30
CA LYS A 92 6.01 9.99 -7.04
C LYS A 92 4.57 9.92 -7.56
N GLU A 93 4.18 8.74 -8.00
CA GLU A 93 2.84 8.48 -8.51
C GLU A 93 1.87 8.25 -7.36
N GLN A 94 0.76 8.97 -7.40
CA GLN A 94 -0.32 8.76 -6.43
C GLN A 94 -0.97 7.40 -6.66
N MET A 95 -1.06 6.63 -5.59
CA MET A 95 -1.70 5.33 -5.56
C MET A 95 -2.57 5.26 -4.33
N GLU A 96 -3.87 5.20 -4.54
CA GLU A 96 -4.87 5.17 -3.47
C GLU A 96 -5.77 3.96 -3.65
N ARG A 97 -6.13 3.35 -2.56
CA ARG A 97 -7.16 2.33 -2.51
C ARG A 97 -8.39 2.94 -1.84
N PRO A 98 -9.47 3.17 -2.59
CA PRO A 98 -10.72 3.62 -1.98
C PRO A 98 -11.27 2.51 -1.09
N VAL A 99 -11.65 2.88 0.12
CA VAL A 99 -12.35 2.00 1.06
C VAL A 99 -13.74 2.56 1.29
N ALA A 100 -14.75 1.72 1.21
CA ALA A 100 -16.12 2.14 1.37
C ALA A 100 -16.85 1.26 2.39
N LEU A 101 -17.72 1.88 3.16
CA LEU A 101 -18.69 1.17 3.98
C LEU A 101 -19.92 0.87 3.11
N VAL A 102 -20.22 -0.41 2.91
CA VAL A 102 -21.34 -0.86 2.08
C VAL A 102 -22.40 -1.54 2.93
N PHE A 103 -23.65 -1.17 2.73
CA PHE A 103 -24.79 -1.79 3.41
C PHE A 103 -25.99 -1.89 2.46
N ARG A 104 -26.88 -2.86 2.72
CA ARG A 104 -28.03 -3.13 1.84
C ARG A 104 -29.08 -2.03 1.92
N ASN A 105 -29.48 -1.65 3.13
CA ASN A 105 -30.53 -0.68 3.36
C ASN A 105 -30.35 -0.03 4.73
N TRP A 106 -30.41 1.30 4.78
CA TRP A 106 -30.23 2.07 6.00
C TRP A 106 -31.36 1.83 7.03
N ASP A 107 -32.62 1.79 6.57
CA ASP A 107 -33.79 1.73 7.45
C ASP A 107 -33.91 0.39 8.17
N THR A 108 -33.47 -0.69 7.53
CA THR A 108 -33.50 -2.04 8.10
C THR A 108 -32.23 -2.41 8.85
N MET A 109 -31.24 -1.51 8.90
CA MET A 109 -29.97 -1.75 9.58
C MET A 109 -30.16 -1.78 11.11
N PRO A 110 -29.56 -2.73 11.83
CA PRO A 110 -29.54 -2.76 13.29
C PRO A 110 -29.01 -1.46 13.89
N TYR A 111 -29.53 -1.06 15.02
CA TYR A 111 -29.17 0.21 15.67
C TYR A 111 -27.66 0.38 15.86
N ALA A 112 -26.95 -0.66 16.33
CA ALA A 112 -25.51 -0.61 16.53
C ALA A 112 -24.75 -0.37 15.22
N ALA A 113 -25.17 -1.03 14.12
CA ALA A 113 -24.56 -0.85 12.80
C ALA A 113 -24.80 0.57 12.26
N ARG A 114 -26.01 1.12 12.43
CA ARG A 114 -26.31 2.53 12.07
C ARG A 114 -25.45 3.52 12.86
N LYS A 115 -25.30 3.30 14.17
CA LYS A 115 -24.43 4.14 15.02
C LYS A 115 -22.98 4.11 14.54
N PHE A 116 -22.47 2.93 14.22
CA PHE A 116 -21.12 2.79 13.65
C PHE A 116 -20.98 3.51 12.30
N ALA A 117 -21.92 3.28 11.38
CA ALA A 117 -21.92 3.95 10.07
C ALA A 117 -21.96 5.47 10.19
N SER A 118 -22.85 6.01 11.07
CA SER A 118 -22.92 7.45 11.35
C SER A 118 -21.62 7.99 11.93
N TYR A 119 -20.97 7.24 12.82
CA TYR A 119 -19.67 7.63 13.39
C TYR A 119 -18.58 7.70 12.32
N VAL A 120 -18.50 6.71 11.43
CA VAL A 120 -17.56 6.68 10.31
C VAL A 120 -17.80 7.89 9.38
N GLN A 121 -19.06 8.14 9.00
CA GLN A 121 -19.43 9.27 8.15
C GLN A 121 -19.01 10.60 8.76
N MET A 122 -19.30 10.83 10.03
CA MET A 122 -18.91 12.04 10.76
C MET A 122 -17.39 12.23 10.79
N LYS A 123 -16.62 11.14 10.96
CA LYS A 123 -15.16 11.20 10.96
C LYS A 123 -14.57 11.54 9.60
N VAL A 124 -15.17 11.05 8.52
CA VAL A 124 -14.75 11.36 7.15
C VAL A 124 -15.07 12.82 6.80
N GLU A 125 -16.25 13.32 7.17
CA GLU A 125 -16.68 14.72 6.91
C GLU A 125 -15.82 15.74 7.65
N VAL A 126 -15.36 15.43 8.86
CA VAL A 126 -14.49 16.31 9.67
C VAL A 126 -13.04 16.33 9.12
N GLY A 127 -12.75 15.59 8.04
CA GLY A 127 -11.44 15.62 7.39
C GLY A 127 -10.32 14.94 8.17
N ASP A 128 -10.63 14.08 9.12
CA ASP A 128 -9.64 13.25 9.79
C ASP A 128 -9.19 12.13 8.86
N GLN A 129 -8.33 12.50 7.90
CA GLN A 129 -7.69 11.56 6.95
C GLN A 129 -6.82 10.49 7.64
N ARG A 130 -6.78 10.48 8.98
CA ARG A 130 -6.02 9.52 9.79
C ARG A 130 -6.80 8.26 10.17
N VAL A 131 -8.04 8.13 9.74
CA VAL A 131 -8.88 6.97 10.11
C VAL A 131 -8.71 5.79 9.17
N PHE A 132 -8.07 5.97 8.02
CA PHE A 132 -7.84 4.87 7.07
C PHE A 132 -6.43 4.89 6.49
#